data_bed0916ad560baf7af3b3efe5e53b0ba
#
_entry.id   bed0916ad560baf7af3b3efe5e53b0ba
#
_cell.length_a   1.000
_cell.length_b   1.000
_cell.length_c   1.000
_cell.angle_alpha   90.00
_cell.angle_beta   90.00
_cell.angle_gamma   90.00
#
_symmetry.space_group_name_H-M   'P 1'
#
loop_
_entity.id
_entity.type
_entity.pdbx_description
1 polymer ?
#
loop_
_entity_poly.entity_id
_entity_poly.type
_entity_poly.pdbx_seq_one_letter_code
_entity_poly.pdbx_strand_id
1 'polypeptide(L)'
;MGIIRGGNAEYDDSRPPLEELAPKVEETITASLEAESTILKLPGKYYSTDEIALLARSSQVSQVRALDLGDNQIGDEALKILSESNQLLKLEVLKLGVNFITDEGIKEWANSSSATLKKIKSLVLSDNKLTDDSLVDFVNSSNFTQLESLDIGWMEAGNKTAIAIGISENLPCLKKLDLERSYVDAEGIRSLIGGKIAENLEELNLAANKFGDAGVSLIAGTSNLKNLKVLNLSQNTIGDDGAKAIGTSTQLSGLTHLYMGRNAFGPDGAKAIHQTKTLTKLKPLILQEGVETTPDLVNYSRPELLRPEDPELSNPEA
;
A
#
# COMPACT_ATOMS: atom_id res chain seq x y z
N MET A 1 1.10 -23.34 5.10
CA MET A 1 -0.29 -23.65 5.50
C MET A 1 -1.12 -22.45 5.08
N GLY A 2 -1.95 -22.57 4.04
CA GLY A 2 -2.81 -21.47 3.60
C GLY A 2 -3.91 -21.23 4.63
N ILE A 3 -4.03 -20.01 5.10
CA ILE A 3 -5.17 -19.59 5.90
C ILE A 3 -6.35 -19.52 4.94
N ILE A 4 -7.29 -20.48 5.08
CA ILE A 4 -8.57 -20.42 4.37
C ILE A 4 -9.39 -19.33 5.07
N ARG A 5 -9.31 -18.11 4.59
CA ARG A 5 -10.22 -17.02 4.95
C ARG A 5 -11.46 -17.13 4.05
N GLY A 6 -12.34 -18.04 4.39
CA GLY A 6 -13.62 -18.25 3.71
C GLY A 6 -14.72 -18.42 4.74
N GLY A 7 -15.43 -17.35 5.03
CA GLY A 7 -16.67 -17.39 5.76
C GLY A 7 -17.48 -16.16 5.36
N ASN A 8 -18.61 -16.36 4.69
CA ASN A 8 -19.69 -15.40 4.82
C ASN A 8 -19.91 -15.24 6.33
N ALA A 9 -19.82 -14.04 6.86
CA ALA A 9 -20.27 -13.76 8.21
C ALA A 9 -21.79 -14.00 8.23
N GLU A 10 -22.19 -15.28 8.41
CA GLU A 10 -23.55 -15.56 8.85
C GLU A 10 -23.69 -14.85 10.19
N TYR A 11 -24.75 -14.09 10.32
CA TYR A 11 -25.14 -13.43 11.56
C TYR A 11 -25.06 -14.45 12.70
N ASP A 12 -24.06 -14.30 13.56
CA ASP A 12 -23.95 -15.11 14.75
C ASP A 12 -24.93 -14.51 15.76
N ASP A 13 -26.03 -15.22 16.01
CA ASP A 13 -27.04 -14.85 17.02
C ASP A 13 -26.46 -14.72 18.46
N SER A 14 -25.19 -15.01 18.65
CA SER A 14 -24.45 -14.88 19.90
C SER A 14 -23.85 -13.47 20.12
N ARG A 15 -24.00 -12.52 19.18
CA ARG A 15 -23.47 -11.16 19.34
C ARG A 15 -24.20 -10.41 20.48
N PRO A 16 -23.45 -9.68 21.32
CA PRO A 16 -24.07 -8.89 22.35
C PRO A 16 -24.94 -7.78 21.74
N PRO A 17 -26.08 -7.44 22.36
CA PRO A 17 -26.93 -6.38 21.88
C PRO A 17 -26.19 -5.03 21.88
N LEU A 18 -26.62 -4.10 21.03
CA LEU A 18 -26.00 -2.77 20.87
C LEU A 18 -25.86 -2.01 22.21
N GLU A 19 -26.78 -2.23 23.14
CA GLU A 19 -26.75 -1.62 24.48
C GLU A 19 -25.55 -2.07 25.32
N GLU A 20 -25.06 -3.29 25.10
CA GLU A 20 -23.86 -3.84 25.74
C GLU A 20 -22.57 -3.50 24.98
N LEU A 21 -22.66 -3.31 23.66
CA LEU A 21 -21.51 -2.93 22.81
C LEU A 21 -21.15 -1.47 22.98
N ALA A 22 -22.15 -0.57 23.08
CA ALA A 22 -21.92 0.86 23.09
C ALA A 22 -20.94 1.33 24.19
N PRO A 23 -21.07 0.94 25.46
CA PRO A 23 -20.10 1.36 26.48
C PRO A 23 -18.69 0.82 26.23
N LYS A 24 -18.55 -0.39 25.68
CA LYS A 24 -17.25 -0.99 25.38
C LYS A 24 -16.54 -0.26 24.22
N VAL A 25 -17.28 0.12 23.20
CA VAL A 25 -16.76 0.90 22.07
C VAL A 25 -16.31 2.27 22.56
N GLU A 26 -17.14 2.99 23.33
CA GLU A 26 -16.81 4.30 23.88
C GLU A 26 -15.57 4.24 24.80
N GLU A 27 -15.47 3.24 25.68
CA GLU A 27 -14.29 3.02 26.52
C GLU A 27 -13.02 2.78 25.68
N THR A 28 -13.14 1.97 24.64
CA THR A 28 -12.02 1.66 23.74
C THR A 28 -11.56 2.90 22.97
N ILE A 29 -12.51 3.73 22.50
CA ILE A 29 -12.21 5.01 21.85
C ILE A 29 -11.49 5.93 22.84
N THR A 30 -12.01 6.09 24.05
CA THR A 30 -11.42 6.92 25.09
C THR A 30 -9.98 6.51 25.37
N ALA A 31 -9.76 5.22 25.66
CA ALA A 31 -8.42 4.70 25.97
C ALA A 31 -7.42 4.90 24.82
N SER A 32 -7.87 4.76 23.57
CA SER A 32 -6.99 5.00 22.41
C SER A 32 -6.66 6.48 22.22
N LEU A 33 -7.61 7.39 22.45
CA LEU A 33 -7.44 8.83 22.28
C LEU A 33 -6.68 9.50 23.44
N GLU A 34 -6.63 8.87 24.63
CA GLU A 34 -5.79 9.32 25.74
C GLU A 34 -4.30 9.30 25.39
N ALA A 35 -3.88 8.33 24.57
CA ALA A 35 -2.50 8.24 24.10
C ALA A 35 -2.18 9.32 23.06
N GLU A 36 -3.10 9.60 22.15
CA GLU A 36 -2.92 10.57 21.07
C GLU A 36 -4.29 11.08 20.56
N SER A 37 -4.67 12.30 20.92
CA SER A 37 -6.02 12.84 20.79
C SER A 37 -6.58 12.97 19.37
N THR A 38 -5.75 12.83 18.33
CA THR A 38 -6.15 12.94 16.92
C THR A 38 -5.94 11.65 16.12
N ILE A 39 -5.38 10.62 16.74
CA ILE A 39 -5.11 9.32 16.11
C ILE A 39 -5.85 8.24 16.90
N LEU A 40 -6.79 7.57 16.23
CA LEU A 40 -7.56 6.47 16.78
C LEU A 40 -7.05 5.14 16.18
N LYS A 41 -6.43 4.31 17.03
CA LYS A 41 -5.86 3.02 16.64
C LYS A 41 -6.69 1.88 17.19
N LEU A 42 -7.37 1.16 16.32
CA LEU A 42 -8.27 0.04 16.66
C LEU A 42 -8.02 -1.21 15.80
N PRO A 43 -6.75 -1.57 15.47
CA PRO A 43 -6.50 -2.77 14.68
C PRO A 43 -6.78 -4.03 15.50
N GLY A 44 -7.24 -5.10 14.83
CA GLY A 44 -7.44 -6.42 15.44
C GLY A 44 -8.51 -6.47 16.53
N LYS A 45 -9.49 -5.57 16.51
CA LYS A 45 -10.57 -5.50 17.51
C LYS A 45 -11.80 -6.33 17.13
N TYR A 46 -11.78 -6.97 15.96
CA TYR A 46 -12.93 -7.70 15.40
C TYR A 46 -14.17 -6.83 15.19
N TYR A 47 -13.98 -5.53 14.98
CA TYR A 47 -15.08 -4.59 14.73
C TYR A 47 -15.77 -4.93 13.40
N SER A 48 -17.08 -4.89 13.44
CA SER A 48 -17.99 -5.10 12.32
C SER A 48 -18.92 -3.91 12.13
N THR A 49 -20.01 -4.06 11.43
CA THR A 49 -20.98 -3.00 11.13
C THR A 49 -21.49 -2.30 12.39
N ASP A 50 -21.79 -3.05 13.46
CA ASP A 50 -22.39 -2.49 14.68
C ASP A 50 -21.40 -1.60 15.44
N GLU A 51 -20.19 -2.07 15.67
CA GLU A 51 -19.14 -1.30 16.33
C GLU A 51 -18.77 -0.05 15.52
N ILE A 52 -18.72 -0.20 14.19
CA ILE A 52 -18.46 0.93 13.28
C ILE A 52 -19.60 1.94 13.32
N ALA A 53 -20.87 1.50 13.42
CA ALA A 53 -22.00 2.42 13.55
C ALA A 53 -21.96 3.21 14.85
N LEU A 54 -21.53 2.59 15.95
CA LEU A 54 -21.33 3.27 17.23
C LEU A 54 -20.16 4.26 17.14
N LEU A 55 -19.02 3.85 16.62
CA LEU A 55 -17.84 4.71 16.42
C LEU A 55 -18.18 5.93 15.55
N ALA A 56 -18.84 5.72 14.41
CA ALA A 56 -19.16 6.77 13.45
C ALA A 56 -20.13 7.84 14.00
N ARG A 57 -20.83 7.55 15.08
CA ARG A 57 -21.77 8.47 15.79
C ARG A 57 -21.16 9.09 17.04
N SER A 58 -20.07 8.54 17.56
CA SER A 58 -19.42 9.05 18.78
C SER A 58 -18.89 10.46 18.57
N SER A 59 -19.23 11.38 19.47
CA SER A 59 -18.68 12.74 19.45
C SER A 59 -17.18 12.79 19.76
N GLN A 60 -16.63 11.75 20.40
CA GLN A 60 -15.21 11.65 20.72
C GLN A 60 -14.33 11.63 19.47
N VAL A 61 -14.83 11.09 18.32
CA VAL A 61 -14.04 11.01 17.08
C VAL A 61 -14.05 12.30 16.27
N SER A 62 -14.70 13.36 16.71
CA SER A 62 -14.83 14.62 15.96
C SER A 62 -13.51 15.36 15.68
N GLN A 63 -12.44 15.04 16.41
CA GLN A 63 -11.10 15.60 16.19
C GLN A 63 -10.13 14.60 15.54
N VAL A 64 -10.57 13.38 15.28
CA VAL A 64 -9.73 12.33 14.68
C VAL A 64 -9.32 12.71 13.27
N ARG A 65 -8.02 12.65 13.01
CA ARG A 65 -7.40 12.85 11.70
C ARG A 65 -6.88 11.55 11.10
N ALA A 66 -6.50 10.59 11.94
CA ALA A 66 -6.07 9.28 11.51
C ALA A 66 -6.86 8.20 12.23
N LEU A 67 -7.44 7.29 11.45
CA LEU A 67 -8.22 6.15 11.93
C LEU A 67 -7.62 4.87 11.37
N ASP A 68 -7.17 4.00 12.27
CA ASP A 68 -6.66 2.68 11.94
C ASP A 68 -7.67 1.61 12.38
N LEU A 69 -8.25 0.95 11.40
CA LEU A 69 -9.21 -0.14 11.52
C LEU A 69 -8.72 -1.42 10.81
N GLY A 70 -7.41 -1.55 10.62
CA GLY A 70 -6.82 -2.75 10.02
C GLY A 70 -7.14 -4.02 10.82
N ASP A 71 -7.15 -5.16 10.13
CA ASP A 71 -7.39 -6.48 10.73
C ASP A 71 -8.69 -6.54 11.56
N ASN A 72 -9.81 -6.16 10.94
CA ASN A 72 -11.14 -6.20 11.54
C ASN A 72 -12.11 -7.02 10.65
N GLN A 73 -13.41 -6.84 10.87
CA GLN A 73 -14.47 -7.53 10.11
C GLN A 73 -15.32 -6.52 9.32
N ILE A 74 -14.67 -5.49 8.77
CA ILE A 74 -15.33 -4.41 8.07
C ILE A 74 -15.70 -4.86 6.66
N GLY A 75 -16.99 -4.87 6.37
CA GLY A 75 -17.55 -5.08 5.03
C GLY A 75 -18.12 -3.79 4.46
N ASP A 76 -18.84 -3.91 3.36
CA ASP A 76 -19.32 -2.79 2.56
C ASP A 76 -20.27 -1.86 3.30
N GLU A 77 -21.18 -2.41 4.13
CA GLU A 77 -22.10 -1.60 4.93
C GLU A 77 -21.37 -0.75 5.98
N ALA A 78 -20.40 -1.33 6.68
CA ALA A 78 -19.56 -0.59 7.62
C ALA A 78 -18.76 0.50 6.92
N LEU A 79 -18.24 0.21 5.71
CA LEU A 79 -17.54 1.18 4.88
C LEU A 79 -18.43 2.37 4.51
N LYS A 80 -19.69 2.11 4.14
CA LYS A 80 -20.70 3.14 3.86
C LYS A 80 -20.96 4.02 5.08
N ILE A 81 -21.19 3.41 6.25
CA ILE A 81 -21.42 4.13 7.51
C ILE A 81 -20.24 5.06 7.84
N LEU A 82 -19.00 4.61 7.65
CA LEU A 82 -17.82 5.46 7.86
C LEU A 82 -17.84 6.67 6.93
N SER A 83 -18.17 6.47 5.66
CA SER A 83 -18.17 7.53 4.65
C SER A 83 -19.26 8.58 4.90
N GLU A 84 -20.38 8.19 5.48
CA GLU A 84 -21.53 9.03 5.80
C GLU A 84 -21.44 9.71 7.17
N SER A 85 -20.39 9.41 7.94
CA SER A 85 -20.24 9.95 9.29
C SER A 85 -20.08 11.48 9.32
N ASN A 86 -20.92 12.14 10.09
CA ASN A 86 -20.83 13.58 10.37
C ASN A 86 -19.79 13.89 11.48
N GLN A 87 -19.21 12.89 12.12
CA GLN A 87 -18.20 13.06 13.16
C GLN A 87 -16.78 12.98 12.58
N LEU A 88 -16.55 12.20 11.52
CA LEU A 88 -15.23 11.97 10.93
C LEU A 88 -14.81 13.03 9.89
N LEU A 89 -15.33 14.25 9.97
CA LEU A 89 -15.12 15.29 8.96
C LEU A 89 -13.69 15.84 8.89
N LYS A 90 -12.80 15.48 9.84
CA LYS A 90 -11.37 15.86 9.84
C LYS A 90 -10.45 14.73 9.44
N LEU A 91 -11.01 13.58 9.05
CA LEU A 91 -10.22 12.40 8.70
C LEU A 91 -9.35 12.65 7.45
N GLU A 92 -8.06 12.39 7.60
CA GLU A 92 -7.06 12.52 6.55
C GLU A 92 -6.36 11.18 6.25
N VAL A 93 -6.27 10.30 7.25
CA VAL A 93 -5.64 8.98 7.14
C VAL A 93 -6.64 7.92 7.54
N LEU A 94 -6.88 6.95 6.65
CA LEU A 94 -7.78 5.82 6.91
C LEU A 94 -7.09 4.52 6.52
N LYS A 95 -6.96 3.61 7.49
CA LYS A 95 -6.43 2.27 7.26
C LYS A 95 -7.53 1.25 7.45
N LEU A 96 -7.77 0.49 6.40
CA LEU A 96 -8.77 -0.56 6.28
C LEU A 96 -8.18 -1.87 5.72
N GLY A 97 -6.86 -2.02 5.78
CA GLY A 97 -6.20 -3.24 5.32
C GLY A 97 -6.64 -4.47 6.12
N VAL A 98 -6.63 -5.65 5.50
CA VAL A 98 -7.03 -6.92 6.13
C VAL A 98 -8.47 -6.87 6.64
N ASN A 99 -9.41 -6.68 5.73
CA ASN A 99 -10.85 -6.62 6.02
C ASN A 99 -11.66 -7.40 4.96
N PHE A 100 -12.96 -7.20 4.89
CA PHE A 100 -13.87 -7.94 4.01
C PHE A 100 -14.58 -7.05 3.01
N ILE A 101 -13.97 -5.90 2.68
CA ILE A 101 -14.51 -4.95 1.70
C ILE A 101 -14.47 -5.60 0.32
N THR A 102 -15.58 -5.48 -0.42
CA THR A 102 -15.74 -6.02 -1.76
C THR A 102 -15.81 -4.93 -2.83
N ASP A 103 -15.88 -5.35 -4.09
CA ASP A 103 -16.03 -4.45 -5.23
C ASP A 103 -17.27 -3.56 -5.12
N GLU A 104 -18.37 -4.08 -4.56
CA GLU A 104 -19.61 -3.32 -4.38
C GLU A 104 -19.39 -2.13 -3.44
N GLY A 105 -18.74 -2.33 -2.30
CA GLY A 105 -18.48 -1.25 -1.34
C GLY A 105 -17.59 -0.15 -1.92
N ILE A 106 -16.55 -0.52 -2.67
CA ILE A 106 -15.66 0.45 -3.31
C ILE A 106 -16.38 1.22 -4.44
N LYS A 107 -17.23 0.56 -5.22
CA LYS A 107 -18.04 1.24 -6.25
C LYS A 107 -19.04 2.23 -5.64
N GLU A 108 -19.67 1.89 -4.51
CA GLU A 108 -20.49 2.85 -3.76
C GLU A 108 -19.66 4.05 -3.31
N TRP A 109 -18.46 3.81 -2.76
CA TRP A 109 -17.56 4.88 -2.34
C TRP A 109 -17.16 5.80 -3.49
N ALA A 110 -16.76 5.22 -4.61
CA ALA A 110 -16.36 5.97 -5.80
C ALA A 110 -17.46 6.93 -6.28
N ASN A 111 -18.71 6.52 -6.15
CA ASN A 111 -19.88 7.27 -6.59
C ASN A 111 -20.55 8.12 -5.50
N SER A 112 -20.05 8.07 -4.26
CA SER A 112 -20.65 8.79 -3.15
C SER A 112 -20.40 10.30 -3.22
N SER A 113 -21.24 11.08 -2.53
CA SER A 113 -21.07 12.53 -2.37
C SER A 113 -20.43 12.91 -1.03
N SER A 114 -19.78 11.97 -0.37
CA SER A 114 -19.23 12.14 0.99
C SER A 114 -18.20 13.26 1.08
N ALA A 115 -18.41 14.16 2.02
CA ALA A 115 -17.45 15.22 2.34
C ALA A 115 -16.21 14.68 3.07
N THR A 116 -16.34 13.55 3.78
CA THR A 116 -15.25 12.88 4.51
C THR A 116 -14.23 12.33 3.52
N LEU A 117 -14.67 11.62 2.48
CA LEU A 117 -13.78 11.00 1.49
C LEU A 117 -12.90 12.02 0.78
N LYS A 118 -13.42 13.21 0.50
CA LYS A 118 -12.67 14.28 -0.21
C LYS A 118 -11.47 14.83 0.55
N LYS A 119 -11.32 14.48 1.83
CA LYS A 119 -10.19 14.94 2.67
C LYS A 119 -9.14 13.86 2.92
N ILE A 120 -9.41 12.64 2.49
CA ILE A 120 -8.49 11.53 2.67
C ILE A 120 -7.22 11.77 1.86
N LYS A 121 -6.09 11.76 2.54
CA LYS A 121 -4.74 11.90 1.96
C LYS A 121 -3.97 10.60 1.95
N SER A 122 -4.26 9.71 2.90
CA SER A 122 -3.64 8.38 2.97
C SER A 122 -4.70 7.32 3.17
N LEU A 123 -4.73 6.33 2.30
CA LEU A 123 -5.68 5.24 2.30
C LEU A 123 -4.96 3.91 2.16
N VAL A 124 -5.25 2.99 3.07
CA VAL A 124 -4.80 1.59 3.02
C VAL A 124 -6.02 0.71 2.85
N LEU A 125 -6.06 -0.04 1.76
CA LEU A 125 -7.10 -1.00 1.41
C LEU A 125 -6.54 -2.42 1.17
N SER A 126 -5.24 -2.62 1.37
CA SER A 126 -4.57 -3.89 1.11
C SER A 126 -5.25 -5.08 1.80
N ASP A 127 -5.13 -6.28 1.18
CA ASP A 127 -5.70 -7.53 1.70
C ASP A 127 -7.23 -7.43 1.99
N ASN A 128 -7.97 -6.92 1.00
CA ASN A 128 -9.43 -6.94 0.92
C ASN A 128 -9.87 -7.79 -0.30
N LYS A 129 -11.16 -7.85 -0.60
CA LYS A 129 -11.72 -8.64 -1.70
C LYS A 129 -11.99 -7.76 -2.93
N LEU A 130 -10.98 -6.97 -3.33
CA LEU A 130 -11.09 -6.02 -4.43
C LEU A 130 -10.40 -6.56 -5.68
N THR A 131 -11.01 -6.27 -6.83
CA THR A 131 -10.53 -6.62 -8.16
C THR A 131 -10.28 -5.38 -9.02
N ASP A 132 -9.73 -5.59 -10.21
CA ASP A 132 -9.60 -4.53 -11.22
C ASP A 132 -10.90 -3.74 -11.47
N ASP A 133 -12.06 -4.42 -11.39
CA ASP A 133 -13.35 -3.84 -11.79
C ASP A 133 -13.79 -2.68 -10.86
N SER A 134 -13.52 -2.78 -9.55
CA SER A 134 -13.84 -1.69 -8.62
C SER A 134 -12.72 -0.67 -8.51
N LEU A 135 -11.47 -1.13 -8.61
CA LEU A 135 -10.32 -0.24 -8.49
C LEU A 135 -10.19 0.73 -9.65
N VAL A 136 -10.62 0.35 -10.86
CA VAL A 136 -10.71 1.28 -12.00
C VAL A 136 -11.71 2.40 -11.71
N ASP A 137 -12.88 2.09 -11.15
CA ASP A 137 -13.88 3.11 -10.77
C ASP A 137 -13.33 4.01 -9.64
N PHE A 138 -12.67 3.40 -8.66
CA PHE A 138 -12.05 4.11 -7.54
C PHE A 138 -11.04 5.16 -8.00
N VAL A 139 -10.06 4.78 -8.84
CA VAL A 139 -9.01 5.71 -9.29
C VAL A 139 -9.51 6.78 -10.24
N ASN A 140 -10.69 6.60 -10.83
CA ASN A 140 -11.35 7.58 -11.68
C ASN A 140 -12.36 8.45 -10.91
N SER A 141 -12.56 8.21 -9.61
CA SER A 141 -13.46 8.99 -8.78
C SER A 141 -12.87 10.35 -8.41
N SER A 142 -13.70 11.39 -8.46
CA SER A 142 -13.34 12.73 -7.97
C SER A 142 -13.31 12.85 -6.43
N ASN A 143 -13.64 11.79 -5.71
CA ASN A 143 -13.64 11.80 -4.25
C ASN A 143 -12.24 11.76 -3.65
N PHE A 144 -11.24 11.30 -4.41
CA PHE A 144 -9.90 11.00 -3.89
C PHE A 144 -8.80 11.93 -4.44
N THR A 145 -9.17 13.11 -4.91
CA THR A 145 -8.23 14.07 -5.54
C THR A 145 -7.16 14.62 -4.59
N GLN A 146 -7.33 14.46 -3.27
CA GLN A 146 -6.35 14.87 -2.26
C GLN A 146 -5.42 13.72 -1.84
N LEU A 147 -5.57 12.54 -2.44
CA LEU A 147 -4.84 11.35 -2.03
C LEU A 147 -3.35 11.50 -2.36
N GLU A 148 -2.52 11.39 -1.33
CA GLU A 148 -1.07 11.44 -1.40
C GLU A 148 -0.43 10.06 -1.27
N SER A 149 -1.10 9.13 -0.56
CA SER A 149 -0.64 7.76 -0.34
C SER A 149 -1.78 6.76 -0.54
N LEU A 150 -1.56 5.75 -1.37
CA LEU A 150 -2.50 4.67 -1.67
C LEU A 150 -1.80 3.33 -1.56
N ASP A 151 -2.33 2.47 -0.69
CA ASP A 151 -1.95 1.06 -0.59
C ASP A 151 -3.14 0.20 -1.01
N ILE A 152 -2.97 -0.49 -2.13
CA ILE A 152 -3.90 -1.46 -2.72
C ILE A 152 -3.16 -2.76 -3.08
N GLY A 153 -2.17 -3.12 -2.29
CA GLY A 153 -1.45 -4.37 -2.41
C GLY A 153 -2.26 -5.58 -1.91
N TRP A 154 -1.76 -6.77 -2.19
CA TRP A 154 -2.32 -8.05 -1.72
C TRP A 154 -3.78 -8.27 -2.12
N MET A 155 -4.14 -7.89 -3.34
CA MET A 155 -5.49 -8.03 -3.90
C MET A 155 -5.43 -8.60 -5.32
N GLU A 156 -6.60 -8.86 -5.92
CA GLU A 156 -6.70 -9.26 -7.32
C GLU A 156 -6.70 -8.06 -8.27
N ALA A 157 -5.98 -6.99 -7.90
CA ALA A 157 -5.66 -5.88 -8.79
C ALA A 157 -4.63 -6.35 -9.83
N GLY A 158 -4.71 -5.84 -11.03
CA GLY A 158 -3.84 -6.26 -12.11
C GLY A 158 -3.46 -5.12 -13.05
N ASN A 159 -3.22 -5.48 -14.29
CA ASN A 159 -2.86 -4.51 -15.32
C ASN A 159 -3.91 -3.44 -15.55
N LYS A 160 -5.22 -3.75 -15.47
CA LYS A 160 -6.26 -2.75 -15.67
C LYS A 160 -6.19 -1.64 -14.62
N THR A 161 -5.97 -2.00 -13.35
CA THR A 161 -5.75 -1.03 -12.27
C THR A 161 -4.49 -0.21 -12.50
N ALA A 162 -3.36 -0.84 -12.84
CA ALA A 162 -2.11 -0.14 -13.11
C ALA A 162 -2.24 0.83 -14.29
N ILE A 163 -2.93 0.44 -15.36
CA ILE A 163 -3.24 1.29 -16.51
C ILE A 163 -4.13 2.47 -16.07
N ALA A 164 -5.22 2.19 -15.36
CA ALA A 164 -6.14 3.23 -14.90
C ALA A 164 -5.44 4.26 -14.00
N ILE A 165 -4.57 3.83 -13.08
CA ILE A 165 -3.74 4.73 -12.27
C ILE A 165 -2.86 5.60 -13.18
N GLY A 166 -2.16 4.99 -14.15
CA GLY A 166 -1.26 5.72 -15.04
C GLY A 166 -1.95 6.85 -15.81
N ILE A 167 -3.18 6.64 -16.27
CA ILE A 167 -3.93 7.62 -17.07
C ILE A 167 -4.89 8.49 -16.26
N SER A 168 -5.07 8.24 -14.94
CA SER A 168 -6.00 8.97 -14.10
C SER A 168 -5.61 10.45 -13.95
N GLU A 169 -6.60 11.33 -14.08
CA GLU A 169 -6.47 12.75 -13.75
C GLU A 169 -6.98 13.07 -12.33
N ASN A 170 -7.54 12.07 -11.63
CA ASN A 170 -8.16 12.24 -10.33
C ASN A 170 -7.23 11.93 -9.13
N LEU A 171 -5.97 11.57 -9.40
CA LEU A 171 -4.96 11.35 -8.36
C LEU A 171 -3.76 12.32 -8.49
N PRO A 172 -3.99 13.64 -8.65
CA PRO A 172 -2.91 14.59 -8.97
C PRO A 172 -1.90 14.76 -7.84
N CYS A 173 -2.24 14.38 -6.61
CA CYS A 173 -1.41 14.54 -5.42
C CYS A 173 -0.65 13.28 -5.03
N LEU A 174 -0.82 12.15 -5.76
CA LEU A 174 -0.29 10.86 -5.37
C LEU A 174 1.25 10.84 -5.41
N LYS A 175 1.86 10.51 -4.29
CA LYS A 175 3.31 10.44 -4.06
C LYS A 175 3.77 9.03 -3.68
N LYS A 176 2.89 8.26 -3.01
CA LYS A 176 3.19 6.91 -2.53
C LYS A 176 2.16 5.94 -3.08
N LEU A 177 2.64 4.91 -3.75
CA LEU A 177 1.79 3.87 -4.33
C LEU A 177 2.35 2.51 -3.96
N ASP A 178 1.50 1.71 -3.34
CA ASP A 178 1.76 0.31 -3.06
C ASP A 178 0.85 -0.59 -3.92
N LEU A 179 1.49 -1.41 -4.76
CA LEU A 179 0.92 -2.43 -5.63
C LEU A 179 1.60 -3.79 -5.36
N GLU A 180 2.01 -4.03 -4.12
CA GLU A 180 2.61 -5.31 -3.79
C GLU A 180 1.64 -6.45 -4.09
N ARG A 181 2.14 -7.52 -4.71
CA ARG A 181 1.35 -8.73 -5.00
C ARG A 181 0.01 -8.45 -5.69
N SER A 182 0.04 -7.62 -6.72
CA SER A 182 -1.12 -7.13 -7.47
C SER A 182 -1.16 -7.62 -8.92
N TYR A 183 -0.45 -8.70 -9.24
CA TYR A 183 -0.44 -9.33 -10.57
C TYR A 183 -0.10 -8.40 -11.74
N VAL A 184 0.61 -7.30 -11.49
CA VAL A 184 1.05 -6.36 -12.52
C VAL A 184 2.20 -6.96 -13.32
N ASP A 185 2.10 -6.96 -14.64
CA ASP A 185 3.15 -7.38 -15.56
C ASP A 185 3.83 -6.18 -16.27
N ALA A 186 4.66 -6.44 -17.28
CA ALA A 186 5.40 -5.40 -17.99
C ALA A 186 4.48 -4.42 -18.76
N GLU A 187 3.26 -4.82 -19.15
CA GLU A 187 2.30 -3.93 -19.81
C GLU A 187 1.71 -2.93 -18.80
N GLY A 188 1.29 -3.43 -17.63
CA GLY A 188 0.84 -2.60 -16.53
C GLY A 188 1.92 -1.60 -16.09
N ILE A 189 3.17 -2.07 -15.93
CA ILE A 189 4.31 -1.20 -15.62
C ILE A 189 4.48 -0.11 -16.68
N ARG A 190 4.47 -0.46 -17.98
CA ARG A 190 4.61 0.51 -19.08
C ARG A 190 3.60 1.64 -18.97
N SER A 191 2.34 1.31 -18.72
CA SER A 191 1.25 2.27 -18.65
C SER A 191 1.35 3.13 -17.38
N LEU A 192 1.62 2.52 -16.23
CA LEU A 192 1.78 3.20 -14.95
C LEU A 192 2.88 4.28 -15.03
N ILE A 193 4.08 3.89 -15.47
CA ILE A 193 5.21 4.83 -15.52
C ILE A 193 5.17 5.79 -16.73
N GLY A 194 4.29 5.52 -17.70
CA GLY A 194 4.04 6.39 -18.85
C GLY A 194 3.14 7.59 -18.53
N GLY A 195 2.39 7.53 -17.44
CA GLY A 195 1.41 8.54 -17.06
C GLY A 195 1.97 9.70 -16.23
N LYS A 196 1.18 10.76 -16.09
CA LYS A 196 1.57 11.97 -15.32
C LYS A 196 1.80 11.68 -13.83
N ILE A 197 1.11 10.71 -13.27
CA ILE A 197 1.26 10.31 -11.87
C ILE A 197 2.69 9.90 -11.56
N ALA A 198 3.36 9.21 -12.48
CA ALA A 198 4.73 8.77 -12.31
C ALA A 198 5.70 9.92 -11.98
N GLU A 199 5.44 11.13 -12.51
CA GLU A 199 6.27 12.30 -12.24
C GLU A 199 6.19 12.79 -10.78
N ASN A 200 5.11 12.46 -10.07
CA ASN A 200 4.88 12.86 -8.68
C ASN A 200 5.33 11.79 -7.68
N LEU A 201 5.50 10.53 -8.13
CA LEU A 201 5.81 9.43 -7.22
C LEU A 201 7.17 9.63 -6.55
N GLU A 202 7.15 9.53 -5.23
CA GLU A 202 8.33 9.51 -4.36
C GLU A 202 8.61 8.10 -3.84
N GLU A 203 7.57 7.29 -3.62
CA GLU A 203 7.66 5.90 -3.16
C GLU A 203 6.80 5.00 -4.04
N LEU A 204 7.38 3.90 -4.54
CA LEU A 204 6.70 2.93 -5.37
C LEU A 204 7.06 1.52 -4.92
N ASN A 205 6.07 0.80 -4.40
CA ASN A 205 6.19 -0.61 -4.07
C ASN A 205 5.53 -1.46 -5.16
N LEU A 206 6.35 -2.29 -5.81
CA LEU A 206 5.95 -3.24 -6.85
C LEU A 206 6.39 -4.67 -6.49
N ALA A 207 6.65 -4.94 -5.22
CA ALA A 207 7.11 -6.26 -4.80
C ALA A 207 6.11 -7.36 -5.14
N ALA A 208 6.62 -8.59 -5.28
CA ALA A 208 5.84 -9.80 -5.49
C ALA A 208 4.86 -9.74 -6.70
N ASN A 209 5.25 -9.03 -7.76
CA ASN A 209 4.62 -9.08 -9.07
C ASN A 209 5.44 -10.02 -9.99
N LYS A 210 5.22 -10.02 -11.28
CA LYS A 210 5.90 -10.97 -12.19
C LYS A 210 6.35 -10.31 -13.50
N PHE A 211 6.79 -9.05 -13.44
CA PHE A 211 7.16 -8.31 -14.65
C PHE A 211 8.59 -8.57 -15.13
N GLY A 212 9.44 -9.23 -14.34
CA GLY A 212 10.78 -9.67 -14.76
C GLY A 212 11.69 -8.57 -15.30
N ASP A 213 12.67 -8.96 -16.10
CA ASP A 213 13.63 -8.04 -16.71
C ASP A 213 12.96 -7.04 -17.67
N ALA A 214 11.89 -7.44 -18.34
CA ALA A 214 11.16 -6.57 -19.25
C ALA A 214 10.56 -5.35 -18.54
N GLY A 215 9.86 -5.57 -17.43
CA GLY A 215 9.27 -4.48 -16.64
C GLY A 215 10.33 -3.61 -15.98
N VAL A 216 11.39 -4.23 -15.45
CA VAL A 216 12.51 -3.50 -14.83
C VAL A 216 13.24 -2.61 -15.84
N SER A 217 13.45 -3.09 -17.06
CA SER A 217 14.09 -2.29 -18.11
C SER A 217 13.28 -1.05 -18.46
N LEU A 218 11.95 -1.15 -18.43
CA LEU A 218 11.05 0.01 -18.59
C LEU A 218 11.23 1.01 -17.45
N ILE A 219 11.24 0.55 -16.20
CA ILE A 219 11.44 1.38 -15.01
C ILE A 219 12.81 2.07 -15.06
N ALA A 220 13.86 1.33 -15.39
CA ALA A 220 15.23 1.86 -15.47
C ALA A 220 15.41 2.91 -16.58
N GLY A 221 14.61 2.83 -17.64
CA GLY A 221 14.72 3.69 -18.83
C GLY A 221 13.80 4.92 -18.83
N THR A 222 12.80 4.99 -17.95
CA THR A 222 11.84 6.10 -17.97
C THR A 222 12.38 7.36 -17.28
N SER A 223 12.14 8.53 -17.90
CA SER A 223 12.43 9.83 -17.28
C SER A 223 11.30 10.34 -16.35
N ASN A 224 10.17 9.64 -16.31
CA ASN A 224 9.01 10.11 -15.56
C ASN A 224 9.15 9.90 -14.04
N LEU A 225 9.98 8.95 -13.61
CA LEU A 225 10.21 8.66 -12.19
C LEU A 225 11.30 9.56 -11.56
N LYS A 226 11.41 10.80 -12.01
CA LYS A 226 12.45 11.77 -11.60
C LYS A 226 12.45 12.12 -10.11
N ASN A 227 11.30 12.00 -9.43
CA ASN A 227 11.13 12.31 -8.02
C ASN A 227 11.21 11.07 -7.12
N LEU A 228 11.39 9.87 -7.70
CA LEU A 228 11.37 8.62 -6.97
C LEU A 228 12.57 8.51 -6.02
N LYS A 229 12.29 8.20 -4.77
CA LYS A 229 13.26 8.04 -3.67
C LYS A 229 13.33 6.59 -3.17
N VAL A 230 12.17 5.93 -3.11
CA VAL A 230 12.03 4.56 -2.61
C VAL A 230 11.41 3.70 -3.69
N LEU A 231 12.09 2.60 -4.04
CA LEU A 231 11.64 1.63 -5.04
C LEU A 231 11.79 0.22 -4.51
N ASN A 232 10.68 -0.49 -4.39
CA ASN A 232 10.69 -1.90 -4.03
C ASN A 232 10.36 -2.78 -5.25
N LEU A 233 11.31 -3.59 -5.66
CA LEU A 233 11.25 -4.54 -6.78
C LEU A 233 11.46 -5.99 -6.31
N SER A 234 11.34 -6.26 -5.03
CA SER A 234 11.53 -7.60 -4.48
C SER A 234 10.56 -8.61 -5.08
N GLN A 235 10.97 -9.89 -5.20
CA GLN A 235 10.10 -11.00 -5.65
C GLN A 235 9.46 -10.79 -7.04
N ASN A 236 10.23 -10.33 -8.03
CA ASN A 236 9.74 -10.03 -9.38
C ASN A 236 10.36 -10.87 -10.50
N THR A 237 11.06 -11.95 -10.15
CA THR A 237 11.76 -12.80 -11.13
C THR A 237 12.80 -12.06 -11.99
N ILE A 238 13.39 -11.00 -11.42
CA ILE A 238 14.40 -10.17 -12.09
C ILE A 238 15.70 -10.98 -12.22
N GLY A 239 16.22 -11.10 -13.44
CA GLY A 239 17.49 -11.72 -13.74
C GLY A 239 18.65 -10.70 -13.80
N ASP A 240 19.81 -11.16 -14.28
CA ASP A 240 21.02 -10.33 -14.38
C ASP A 240 20.84 -9.13 -15.31
N ASP A 241 20.06 -9.27 -16.39
CA ASP A 241 19.84 -8.18 -17.34
C ASP A 241 19.00 -7.05 -16.73
N GLY A 242 17.95 -7.38 -15.97
CA GLY A 242 17.17 -6.39 -15.24
C GLY A 242 17.99 -5.71 -14.13
N ALA A 243 18.79 -6.48 -13.38
CA ALA A 243 19.68 -5.93 -12.37
C ALA A 243 20.74 -4.99 -12.98
N LYS A 244 21.31 -5.33 -14.13
CA LYS A 244 22.24 -4.46 -14.90
C LYS A 244 21.55 -3.19 -15.37
N ALA A 245 20.30 -3.29 -15.86
CA ALA A 245 19.51 -2.13 -16.29
C ALA A 245 19.34 -1.13 -15.14
N ILE A 246 18.97 -1.59 -13.93
CA ILE A 246 18.89 -0.73 -12.73
C ILE A 246 20.28 -0.15 -12.40
N GLY A 247 21.32 -0.99 -12.30
CA GLY A 247 22.65 -0.57 -11.89
C GLY A 247 23.29 0.49 -12.81
N THR A 248 22.86 0.56 -14.07
CA THR A 248 23.34 1.53 -15.06
C THR A 248 22.36 2.68 -15.35
N SER A 249 21.18 2.67 -14.73
CA SER A 249 20.17 3.69 -14.97
C SER A 249 20.64 5.08 -14.52
N THR A 250 20.57 6.04 -15.44
CA THR A 250 20.78 7.48 -15.14
C THR A 250 19.47 8.16 -14.71
N GLN A 251 18.34 7.55 -15.01
CA GLN A 251 17.01 8.10 -14.72
C GLN A 251 16.63 7.96 -13.23
N LEU A 252 17.13 6.92 -12.58
CA LEU A 252 16.85 6.61 -11.18
C LEU A 252 17.88 7.19 -10.21
N SER A 253 18.67 8.18 -10.61
CA SER A 253 19.75 8.78 -9.79
C SER A 253 19.25 9.47 -8.51
N GLY A 254 17.93 9.66 -8.38
CA GLY A 254 17.26 10.18 -7.19
C GLY A 254 17.06 9.17 -6.07
N LEU A 255 17.17 7.85 -6.37
CA LEU A 255 16.87 6.80 -5.40
C LEU A 255 17.78 6.86 -4.17
N THR A 256 17.14 6.77 -3.01
CA THR A 256 17.77 6.64 -1.70
C THR A 256 17.62 5.24 -1.13
N HIS A 257 16.54 4.52 -1.49
CA HIS A 257 16.26 3.16 -1.07
C HIS A 257 15.87 2.31 -2.28
N LEU A 258 16.47 1.15 -2.40
CA LEU A 258 16.18 0.17 -3.44
C LEU A 258 16.14 -1.22 -2.83
N TYR A 259 14.97 -1.88 -2.92
CA TYR A 259 14.78 -3.24 -2.45
C TYR A 259 14.67 -4.17 -3.67
N MET A 260 15.52 -5.18 -3.73
CA MET A 260 15.58 -6.16 -4.82
C MET A 260 15.69 -7.60 -4.32
N GLY A 261 15.33 -7.86 -3.07
CA GLY A 261 15.40 -9.18 -2.48
C GLY A 261 14.55 -10.23 -3.19
N ARG A 262 14.90 -11.51 -3.06
CA ARG A 262 14.15 -12.66 -3.61
C ARG A 262 13.88 -12.58 -5.12
N ASN A 263 14.85 -12.10 -5.88
CA ASN A 263 14.85 -12.12 -7.34
C ASN A 263 15.75 -13.23 -7.89
N ALA A 264 15.84 -13.36 -9.22
CA ALA A 264 16.55 -14.45 -9.90
C ALA A 264 17.95 -14.08 -10.39
N PHE A 265 18.43 -12.84 -10.15
CA PHE A 265 19.76 -12.43 -10.59
C PHE A 265 20.85 -13.09 -9.75
N GLY A 266 21.95 -13.41 -10.44
CA GLY A 266 23.15 -13.99 -9.86
C GLY A 266 24.23 -12.94 -9.49
N PRO A 267 25.49 -13.41 -9.35
CA PRO A 267 26.62 -12.53 -9.00
C PRO A 267 26.85 -11.38 -9.97
N ASP A 268 26.59 -11.57 -11.27
CA ASP A 268 26.80 -10.53 -12.29
C ASP A 268 25.79 -9.38 -12.14
N GLY A 269 24.52 -9.69 -11.88
CA GLY A 269 23.48 -8.69 -11.59
C GLY A 269 23.76 -7.95 -10.27
N ALA A 270 24.08 -8.70 -9.21
CA ALA A 270 24.43 -8.12 -7.91
C ALA A 270 25.64 -7.18 -8.04
N LYS A 271 26.67 -7.59 -8.77
CA LYS A 271 27.87 -6.77 -9.04
C LYS A 271 27.53 -5.48 -9.79
N ALA A 272 26.65 -5.53 -10.77
CA ALA A 272 26.24 -4.36 -11.54
C ALA A 272 25.57 -3.30 -10.65
N ILE A 273 24.73 -3.72 -9.68
CA ILE A 273 24.11 -2.81 -8.73
C ILE A 273 25.12 -2.30 -7.71
N HIS A 274 25.95 -3.19 -7.15
CA HIS A 274 26.99 -2.84 -6.18
C HIS A 274 28.00 -1.81 -6.74
N GLN A 275 28.38 -1.97 -8.01
CA GLN A 275 29.36 -1.11 -8.68
C GLN A 275 28.71 0.08 -9.41
N THR A 276 27.42 0.34 -9.18
CA THR A 276 26.71 1.45 -9.82
C THR A 276 27.44 2.78 -9.58
N LYS A 277 27.55 3.56 -10.64
CA LYS A 277 28.08 4.94 -10.60
C LYS A 277 26.99 5.99 -10.74
N THR A 278 25.76 5.55 -11.00
CA THR A 278 24.60 6.41 -11.26
C THR A 278 23.72 6.55 -10.02
N LEU A 279 23.53 5.48 -9.25
CA LEU A 279 22.68 5.48 -8.06
C LEU A 279 23.47 5.87 -6.80
N THR A 280 24.08 7.04 -6.82
CA THR A 280 25.04 7.49 -5.78
C THR A 280 24.40 7.87 -4.45
N LYS A 281 23.05 8.02 -4.42
CA LYS A 281 22.31 8.40 -3.21
C LYS A 281 21.77 7.20 -2.44
N LEU A 282 21.93 5.98 -2.94
CA LEU A 282 21.45 4.78 -2.24
C LEU A 282 22.07 4.67 -0.85
N LYS A 283 21.20 4.48 0.15
CA LYS A 283 21.58 4.28 1.55
C LYS A 283 21.53 2.79 1.91
N PRO A 284 20.44 2.14 2.23
CA PRO A 284 20.41 0.69 2.36
C PRO A 284 20.33 0.05 0.96
N LEU A 285 21.02 -1.08 0.77
CA LEU A 285 20.86 -1.92 -0.40
C LEU A 285 20.66 -3.36 0.06
N ILE A 286 19.40 -3.83 0.02
CA ILE A 286 19.07 -5.21 0.32
C ILE A 286 18.88 -5.92 -1.01
N LEU A 287 19.87 -6.74 -1.39
CA LEU A 287 19.83 -7.52 -2.64
C LEU A 287 19.18 -8.88 -2.44
N GLN A 288 19.23 -9.42 -1.22
CA GLN A 288 18.59 -10.70 -0.88
C GLN A 288 18.19 -10.74 0.59
N GLU A 289 16.91 -11.04 0.86
CA GLU A 289 16.41 -11.40 2.18
C GLU A 289 16.05 -12.89 2.21
N GLY A 290 16.41 -13.58 3.30
CA GLY A 290 15.87 -14.91 3.64
C GLY A 290 16.36 -16.08 2.81
N VAL A 291 17.35 -15.91 1.93
CA VAL A 291 18.06 -17.02 1.27
C VAL A 291 19.43 -17.16 1.94
N GLU A 292 19.87 -18.39 2.19
CA GLU A 292 21.28 -18.64 2.51
C GLU A 292 22.13 -17.97 1.43
N THR A 293 22.68 -16.81 1.74
CA THR A 293 23.51 -16.06 0.80
C THR A 293 24.76 -16.88 0.54
N THR A 294 25.00 -17.21 -0.71
CA THR A 294 26.32 -17.74 -1.07
C THR A 294 27.37 -16.69 -0.68
N PRO A 295 28.57 -17.09 -0.23
CA PRO A 295 29.62 -16.16 0.16
C PRO A 295 29.89 -15.06 -0.89
N ASP A 296 29.69 -15.38 -2.16
CA ASP A 296 29.88 -14.45 -3.27
C ASP A 296 28.83 -13.33 -3.33
N LEU A 297 27.59 -13.60 -2.95
CA LEU A 297 26.53 -12.58 -2.90
C LEU A 297 26.65 -11.64 -1.70
N VAL A 298 27.10 -12.15 -0.55
CA VAL A 298 27.40 -11.34 0.64
C VAL A 298 28.51 -10.33 0.34
N ASN A 299 29.51 -10.71 -0.47
CA ASN A 299 30.60 -9.83 -0.86
C ASN A 299 30.17 -8.66 -1.78
N TYR A 300 28.99 -8.73 -2.40
CA TYR A 300 28.45 -7.65 -3.23
C TYR A 300 27.40 -6.78 -2.53
N SER A 301 26.91 -7.18 -1.35
CA SER A 301 26.18 -6.24 -0.53
C SER A 301 27.13 -5.13 -0.06
N ARG A 302 26.65 -3.91 0.02
CA ARG A 302 27.40 -2.79 0.60
C ARG A 302 27.15 -2.74 2.11
N PRO A 303 27.91 -3.45 2.94
CA PRO A 303 27.64 -3.52 4.37
C PRO A 303 27.72 -2.15 5.05
N GLU A 304 28.49 -1.21 4.50
CA GLU A 304 28.55 0.19 4.94
C GLU A 304 27.26 0.97 4.70
N LEU A 305 26.36 0.46 3.85
CA LEU A 305 25.04 1.03 3.59
C LEU A 305 23.93 0.32 4.36
N LEU A 306 24.19 -0.83 4.95
CA LEU A 306 23.31 -1.51 5.87
C LEU A 306 23.39 -0.79 7.22
N ARG A 307 22.39 0.00 7.56
CA ARG A 307 22.29 0.59 8.90
C ARG A 307 21.56 -0.39 9.81
N PRO A 308 22.21 -0.94 10.84
CA PRO A 308 21.55 -1.84 11.81
C PRO A 308 20.41 -1.18 12.57
N GLU A 309 20.33 0.14 12.50
CA GLU A 309 19.40 0.99 13.24
C GLU A 309 18.16 1.37 12.40
N ASP A 310 18.07 0.95 11.14
CA ASP A 310 16.88 1.19 10.32
C ASP A 310 15.76 0.24 10.81
N PRO A 311 14.67 0.76 11.41
CA PRO A 311 13.62 -0.07 12.00
C PRO A 311 12.93 -0.98 10.97
N GLU A 312 12.97 -0.64 9.67
CA GLU A 312 12.46 -1.49 8.59
C GLU A 312 13.36 -2.69 8.32
N LEU A 313 14.67 -2.60 8.67
CA LEU A 313 15.63 -3.70 8.52
C LEU A 313 15.64 -4.66 9.72
N SER A 314 15.20 -4.19 10.88
CA SER A 314 15.21 -4.96 12.13
C SER A 314 13.94 -5.79 12.36
N ASN A 315 12.91 -5.61 11.56
CA ASN A 315 11.65 -6.34 11.70
C ASN A 315 11.02 -6.67 10.35
N PRO A 316 11.46 -7.74 9.66
CA PRO A 316 10.89 -8.17 8.38
C PRO A 316 9.45 -8.71 8.47
N GLU A 317 8.86 -8.73 9.67
CA GLU A 317 7.48 -9.17 9.93
C GLU A 317 6.57 -8.03 10.46
N ALA A 318 7.03 -6.78 10.45
CA ALA A 318 6.25 -5.63 10.92
C ALA A 318 5.51 -4.92 9.79
#